data_ccf9a9c99bf9292a5e0132112322a8b1
#
_entry.id   ccf9a9c99bf9292a5e0132112322a8b1
#
_cell.length_a   1.000
_cell.length_b   1.000
_cell.length_c   1.000
_cell.angle_alpha   90.00
_cell.angle_beta   90.00
_cell.angle_gamma   90.00
#
_symmetry.space_group_name_H-M   'P 1'
#
loop_
_entity.id
_entity.type
_entity.pdbx_description
1 polymer ?
#
loop_
_entity_poly.entity_id
_entity_poly.type
_entity_poly.pdbx_seq_one_letter_code
_entity_poly.pdbx_strand_id
1 'polypeptide(L)'
;MKRESETRRNRRSARSTSAIGSACALALLASQLAPPAYAGAYEQARRIYSRLDGVPPSTAVLNTMANDISSGGQAGLLQAAAVATDPVTGPNFYNVTLKEFINPWTNRNQSAFVPFNDYTATVIGMIRDDVPFNTVLSADILYTVNASGLPAPSPSNNDHYATAEANGVNFASALTANTQSSVYGTPTQGTAGVWTTRAGAAAFFVLGTNRAQFRFTMLNYLCHDMQTVMDNTRPTDRIRQDVARSPGGDSRVFLNNCAGCHSGMDPMAQAFA
;
A
#
# COMPACT_ATOMS: atom_id res chain seq x y z
N MET A 1 10.30 -62.41 53.90
CA MET A 1 9.10 -62.07 53.06
C MET A 1 8.94 -60.56 52.77
N LYS A 2 9.44 -59.57 53.56
CA LYS A 2 9.25 -58.11 53.30
C LYS A 2 10.17 -57.55 52.24
N ARG A 3 11.36 -58.04 52.00
CA ARG A 3 12.33 -57.55 51.01
C ARG A 3 12.01 -57.88 49.54
N GLU A 4 11.37 -59.01 49.27
CA GLU A 4 11.02 -59.40 47.90
C GLU A 4 9.82 -58.64 47.38
N SER A 5 8.90 -58.18 48.23
CA SER A 5 7.73 -57.43 47.81
C SER A 5 8.10 -55.97 47.36
N GLU A 6 9.09 -55.34 47.98
CA GLU A 6 9.55 -53.99 47.62
C GLU A 6 10.28 -54.00 46.27
N THR A 7 11.11 -55.01 45.99
CA THR A 7 11.85 -55.11 44.75
C THR A 7 10.94 -55.33 43.52
N ARG A 8 9.83 -56.10 43.73
CA ARG A 8 8.82 -56.26 42.66
C ARG A 8 8.01 -55.01 42.40
N ARG A 9 7.71 -54.21 43.42
CA ARG A 9 6.94 -52.96 43.28
C ARG A 9 7.75 -51.87 42.53
N ASN A 10 9.04 -51.75 42.85
CA ASN A 10 9.92 -50.81 42.16
C ASN A 10 10.20 -51.17 40.68
N ARG A 11 10.27 -52.47 40.33
CA ARG A 11 10.44 -52.90 38.93
C ARG A 11 9.18 -52.65 38.08
N ARG A 12 7.96 -52.68 38.65
CA ARG A 12 6.73 -52.33 37.92
C ARG A 12 6.59 -50.83 37.70
N SER A 13 6.96 -50.02 38.67
CA SER A 13 6.97 -48.56 38.56
C SER A 13 7.99 -48.07 37.52
N ALA A 14 9.20 -48.63 37.52
CA ALA A 14 10.24 -48.24 36.53
C ALA A 14 9.87 -48.64 35.09
N ARG A 15 9.13 -49.75 34.88
CA ARG A 15 8.67 -50.12 33.52
C ARG A 15 7.53 -49.25 32.99
N SER A 16 6.63 -48.78 33.88
CA SER A 16 5.52 -47.92 33.46
C SER A 16 5.99 -46.49 33.10
N THR A 17 6.95 -45.93 33.84
CA THR A 17 7.53 -44.61 33.53
C THR A 17 8.37 -44.63 32.25
N SER A 18 9.08 -45.70 31.97
CA SER A 18 9.84 -45.88 30.73
C SER A 18 8.93 -45.97 29.49
N ALA A 19 7.78 -46.67 29.60
CA ALA A 19 6.83 -46.83 28.51
C ALA A 19 6.13 -45.49 28.15
N ILE A 20 5.78 -44.70 29.18
CA ILE A 20 5.19 -43.34 28.96
C ILE A 20 6.20 -42.39 28.34
N GLY A 21 7.45 -42.38 28.81
CA GLY A 21 8.52 -41.59 28.24
C GLY A 21 8.82 -41.91 26.77
N SER A 22 8.82 -43.19 26.41
CA SER A 22 9.03 -43.66 25.01
C SER A 22 7.84 -43.31 24.11
N ALA A 23 6.60 -43.36 24.61
CA ALA A 23 5.42 -42.98 23.85
C ALA A 23 5.38 -41.46 23.58
N CYS A 24 5.76 -40.65 24.57
CA CYS A 24 5.87 -39.21 24.39
C CYS A 24 6.99 -38.81 23.42
N ALA A 25 8.13 -39.49 23.47
CA ALA A 25 9.25 -39.23 22.53
C ALA A 25 8.87 -39.62 21.09
N LEU A 26 8.15 -40.75 20.89
CA LEU A 26 7.66 -41.15 19.58
C LEU A 26 6.59 -40.18 19.04
N ALA A 27 5.70 -39.65 19.89
CA ALA A 27 4.72 -38.65 19.48
C ALA A 27 5.34 -37.31 19.08
N LEU A 28 6.39 -36.89 19.80
CA LEU A 28 7.16 -35.69 19.45
C LEU A 28 7.96 -35.87 18.15
N LEU A 29 8.54 -37.03 17.90
CA LEU A 29 9.22 -37.33 16.64
C LEU A 29 8.25 -37.44 15.46
N ALA A 30 7.05 -38.02 15.67
CA ALA A 30 6.00 -38.06 14.64
C ALA A 30 5.47 -36.67 14.26
N SER A 31 5.41 -35.74 15.20
CA SER A 31 5.02 -34.34 14.93
C SER A 31 6.07 -33.59 14.11
N GLN A 32 7.34 -33.96 14.18
CA GLN A 32 8.43 -33.38 13.39
C GLN A 32 8.45 -33.90 11.94
N LEU A 33 7.85 -35.08 11.70
CA LEU A 33 7.76 -35.70 10.37
C LEU A 33 6.44 -35.38 9.66
N ALA A 34 5.52 -34.66 10.31
CA ALA A 34 4.33 -34.20 9.65
C ALA A 34 4.71 -33.18 8.57
N PRO A 35 4.33 -33.40 7.30
CA PRO A 35 4.56 -32.39 6.28
C PRO A 35 3.90 -31.09 6.71
N PRO A 36 4.51 -29.92 6.40
CA PRO A 36 3.89 -28.64 6.71
C PRO A 36 2.46 -28.64 6.15
N ALA A 37 1.48 -28.37 7.01
CA ALA A 37 0.10 -28.28 6.61
C ALA A 37 -0.08 -27.06 5.72
N TYR A 38 -0.01 -27.25 4.41
CA TYR A 38 -0.37 -26.21 3.45
C TYR A 38 -1.90 -26.03 3.48
N ALA A 39 -2.34 -24.80 3.47
CA ALA A 39 -3.75 -24.49 3.30
C ALA A 39 -4.26 -25.13 1.99
N GLY A 40 -5.39 -25.82 2.02
CA GLY A 40 -6.02 -26.37 0.81
C GLY A 40 -6.35 -25.30 -0.21
N ALA A 41 -6.58 -25.69 -1.45
CA ALA A 41 -6.87 -24.74 -2.54
C ALA A 41 -8.05 -23.81 -2.21
N TYR A 42 -9.04 -24.31 -1.50
CA TYR A 42 -10.20 -23.55 -1.07
C TYR A 42 -9.84 -22.40 -0.10
N GLU A 43 -8.99 -22.69 0.87
CA GLU A 43 -8.53 -21.68 1.84
C GLU A 43 -7.54 -20.69 1.20
N GLN A 44 -6.73 -21.15 0.25
CA GLN A 44 -5.86 -20.27 -0.54
C GLN A 44 -6.70 -19.33 -1.38
N ALA A 45 -7.69 -19.82 -2.11
CA ALA A 45 -8.62 -19.04 -2.93
C ALA A 45 -9.35 -17.97 -2.09
N ARG A 46 -9.93 -18.39 -0.94
CA ARG A 46 -10.60 -17.45 -0.02
C ARG A 46 -9.65 -16.35 0.45
N ARG A 47 -8.42 -16.69 0.81
CA ARG A 47 -7.42 -15.73 1.30
C ARG A 47 -6.98 -14.77 0.21
N ILE A 48 -6.75 -15.25 -1.02
CA ILE A 48 -6.39 -14.42 -2.17
C ILE A 48 -7.52 -13.41 -2.43
N TYR A 49 -8.74 -13.88 -2.58
CA TYR A 49 -9.87 -13.02 -2.90
C TYR A 49 -10.13 -11.98 -1.79
N SER A 50 -10.24 -12.43 -0.54
CA SER A 50 -10.51 -11.52 0.57
C SER A 50 -9.43 -10.45 0.79
N ARG A 51 -8.18 -10.72 0.38
CA ARG A 51 -7.10 -9.73 0.45
C ARG A 51 -7.08 -8.77 -0.74
N LEU A 52 -7.46 -9.24 -1.92
CA LEU A 52 -7.43 -8.42 -3.13
C LEU A 52 -8.75 -7.64 -3.31
N ASP A 53 -9.89 -8.27 -3.13
CA ASP A 53 -11.19 -7.60 -3.30
C ASP A 53 -11.71 -6.95 -2.01
N GLY A 54 -11.16 -7.32 -0.84
CA GLY A 54 -11.52 -6.74 0.46
C GLY A 54 -12.77 -7.34 1.11
N VAL A 55 -13.49 -8.24 0.42
CA VAL A 55 -14.69 -8.94 0.91
C VAL A 55 -14.58 -10.44 0.68
N PRO A 56 -15.39 -11.27 1.35
CA PRO A 56 -15.43 -12.71 1.06
C PRO A 56 -15.97 -13.00 -0.36
N PRO A 57 -15.39 -13.98 -1.09
CA PRO A 57 -15.89 -14.39 -2.39
C PRO A 57 -17.26 -15.07 -2.31
N SER A 58 -18.06 -14.98 -3.36
CA SER A 58 -19.23 -15.83 -3.52
C SER A 58 -18.81 -17.29 -3.65
N THR A 59 -19.72 -18.24 -3.38
CA THR A 59 -19.43 -19.68 -3.51
C THR A 59 -18.99 -20.05 -4.93
N ALA A 60 -19.59 -19.43 -5.96
CA ALA A 60 -19.26 -19.68 -7.35
C ALA A 60 -17.82 -19.23 -7.67
N VAL A 61 -17.46 -18.01 -7.31
CA VAL A 61 -16.10 -17.46 -7.48
C VAL A 61 -15.07 -18.28 -6.72
N LEU A 62 -15.38 -18.65 -5.47
CA LEU A 62 -14.51 -19.46 -4.63
C LEU A 62 -14.22 -20.84 -5.23
N ASN A 63 -15.25 -21.50 -5.81
CA ASN A 63 -15.08 -22.79 -6.48
C ASN A 63 -14.21 -22.67 -7.74
N THR A 64 -14.43 -21.64 -8.55
CA THR A 64 -13.59 -21.38 -9.73
C THR A 64 -12.13 -21.22 -9.33
N MET A 65 -11.83 -20.33 -8.41
CA MET A 65 -10.46 -20.06 -7.94
C MET A 65 -9.81 -21.31 -7.30
N ALA A 66 -10.57 -22.08 -6.53
CA ALA A 66 -10.06 -23.32 -5.92
C ALA A 66 -9.70 -24.38 -6.97
N ASN A 67 -10.50 -24.49 -8.04
CA ASN A 67 -10.21 -25.38 -9.17
C ASN A 67 -8.94 -24.93 -9.92
N ASP A 68 -8.79 -23.64 -10.18
CA ASP A 68 -7.60 -23.07 -10.83
C ASP A 68 -6.33 -23.41 -10.03
N ILE A 69 -6.36 -23.18 -8.70
CA ILE A 69 -5.24 -23.48 -7.81
C ILE A 69 -4.92 -24.97 -7.79
N SER A 70 -5.97 -25.84 -7.72
CA SER A 70 -5.79 -27.28 -7.62
C SER A 70 -5.17 -27.89 -8.88
N SER A 71 -5.52 -27.36 -10.07
CA SER A 71 -5.11 -27.88 -11.37
C SER A 71 -3.84 -27.22 -11.92
N GLY A 72 -3.55 -25.97 -11.56
CA GLY A 72 -2.57 -25.12 -12.23
C GLY A 72 -1.29 -24.82 -11.44
N GLY A 73 -1.15 -25.25 -10.19
CA GLY A 73 0.02 -24.91 -9.37
C GLY A 73 0.27 -23.39 -9.31
N GLN A 74 1.49 -22.92 -9.64
CA GLN A 74 1.81 -21.49 -9.65
C GLN A 74 0.96 -20.71 -10.67
N ALA A 75 0.71 -21.26 -11.84
CA ALA A 75 -0.15 -20.62 -12.86
C ALA A 75 -1.59 -20.50 -12.35
N GLY A 76 -2.10 -21.52 -11.65
CA GLY A 76 -3.42 -21.49 -11.05
C GLY A 76 -3.57 -20.46 -9.94
N LEU A 77 -2.51 -20.18 -9.17
CA LEU A 77 -2.50 -19.07 -8.20
C LEU A 77 -2.62 -17.70 -8.91
N LEU A 78 -1.95 -17.52 -10.04
CA LEU A 78 -2.06 -16.29 -10.84
C LEU A 78 -3.45 -16.15 -11.46
N GLN A 79 -4.05 -17.23 -11.95
CA GLN A 79 -5.42 -17.23 -12.46
C GLN A 79 -6.43 -16.88 -11.36
N ALA A 80 -6.29 -17.46 -10.16
CA ALA A 80 -7.10 -17.11 -9.02
C ALA A 80 -6.96 -15.63 -8.61
N ALA A 81 -5.75 -15.08 -8.66
CA ALA A 81 -5.53 -13.64 -8.42
C ALA A 81 -6.21 -12.78 -9.50
N ALA A 82 -6.13 -13.18 -10.78
CA ALA A 82 -6.82 -12.50 -11.88
C ALA A 82 -8.34 -12.46 -11.68
N VAL A 83 -8.95 -13.55 -11.22
CA VAL A 83 -10.39 -13.58 -10.86
C VAL A 83 -10.73 -12.58 -9.75
N ALA A 84 -9.85 -12.42 -8.77
CA ALA A 84 -10.07 -11.49 -7.65
C ALA A 84 -9.83 -10.02 -8.01
N THR A 85 -9.19 -9.75 -9.14
CA THR A 85 -8.95 -8.38 -9.65
C THR A 85 -9.73 -8.06 -10.92
N ASP A 86 -10.56 -8.97 -11.39
CA ASP A 86 -11.41 -8.77 -12.57
C ASP A 86 -12.54 -7.77 -12.25
N PRO A 87 -12.86 -6.84 -13.17
CA PRO A 87 -13.91 -5.83 -12.97
C PRO A 87 -15.31 -6.37 -12.63
N VAL A 88 -15.60 -7.59 -13.02
CA VAL A 88 -16.92 -8.22 -12.80
C VAL A 88 -16.93 -9.11 -11.57
N THR A 89 -15.89 -9.91 -11.38
CA THR A 89 -15.82 -10.89 -10.29
C THR A 89 -15.16 -10.36 -9.01
N GLY A 90 -14.34 -9.32 -9.11
CA GLY A 90 -13.65 -8.65 -8.00
C GLY A 90 -13.71 -7.11 -8.11
N PRO A 91 -14.92 -6.49 -8.18
CA PRO A 91 -15.05 -5.05 -8.41
C PRO A 91 -14.49 -4.19 -7.27
N ASN A 92 -14.46 -4.71 -6.04
CA ASN A 92 -13.98 -3.95 -4.89
C ASN A 92 -12.45 -3.83 -4.85
N PHE A 93 -11.72 -4.60 -5.67
CA PHE A 93 -10.28 -4.42 -5.81
C PHE A 93 -9.94 -2.97 -6.19
N TYR A 94 -10.67 -2.39 -7.15
CA TYR A 94 -10.46 -1.01 -7.59
C TYR A 94 -11.14 0.01 -6.68
N ASN A 95 -12.39 -0.27 -6.29
CA ASN A 95 -13.22 0.68 -5.55
C ASN A 95 -12.87 0.77 -4.05
N VAL A 96 -12.29 -0.27 -3.49
CA VAL A 96 -11.96 -0.34 -2.05
C VAL A 96 -10.47 -0.55 -1.86
N THR A 97 -9.93 -1.70 -2.27
CA THR A 97 -8.56 -2.09 -1.92
C THR A 97 -7.52 -1.13 -2.49
N LEU A 98 -7.55 -0.84 -3.80
CA LEU A 98 -6.62 0.12 -4.39
C LEU A 98 -6.88 1.54 -3.91
N LYS A 99 -8.13 1.95 -3.76
CA LYS A 99 -8.46 3.27 -3.24
C LYS A 99 -7.87 3.47 -1.84
N GLU A 100 -8.10 2.54 -0.91
CA GLU A 100 -7.57 2.63 0.45
C GLU A 100 -6.04 2.55 0.51
N PHE A 101 -5.43 1.80 -0.39
CA PHE A 101 -3.98 1.72 -0.51
C PHE A 101 -3.36 3.04 -1.01
N ILE A 102 -4.02 3.72 -1.97
CA ILE A 102 -3.48 4.92 -2.61
C ILE A 102 -3.87 6.20 -1.85
N ASN A 103 -5.06 6.28 -1.25
CA ASN A 103 -5.52 7.47 -0.55
C ASN A 103 -4.51 8.04 0.45
N PRO A 104 -3.76 7.26 1.25
CA PRO A 104 -2.70 7.77 2.11
C PRO A 104 -1.63 8.58 1.38
N TRP A 105 -1.40 8.32 0.09
CA TRP A 105 -0.41 9.04 -0.71
C TRP A 105 -0.89 10.43 -1.14
N THR A 106 -2.20 10.69 -1.06
CA THR A 106 -2.83 11.92 -1.55
C THR A 106 -2.96 13.00 -0.48
N ASN A 107 -2.52 12.74 0.74
CA ASN A 107 -2.67 13.68 1.85
C ASN A 107 -1.53 13.58 2.87
N ARG A 108 -1.26 14.70 3.57
CA ARG A 108 -0.14 14.81 4.53
C ARG A 108 -0.34 13.99 5.81
N ASN A 109 -1.57 13.64 6.14
CA ASN A 109 -1.90 12.83 7.31
C ASN A 109 -1.82 11.33 7.03
N GLN A 110 -1.56 10.95 5.77
CA GLN A 110 -1.53 9.56 5.30
C GLN A 110 -2.81 8.78 5.68
N SER A 111 -3.95 9.47 5.65
CA SER A 111 -5.25 8.89 5.95
C SER A 111 -5.83 8.17 4.72
N ALA A 112 -6.33 6.96 4.93
CA ALA A 112 -7.11 6.23 3.93
C ALA A 112 -8.53 6.80 3.78
N PHE A 113 -9.02 7.55 4.77
CA PHE A 113 -10.39 8.08 4.85
C PHE A 113 -10.56 9.46 4.20
N VAL A 114 -9.85 9.71 3.13
CA VAL A 114 -10.07 10.89 2.29
C VAL A 114 -10.99 10.55 1.12
N PRO A 115 -11.77 11.49 0.57
CA PRO A 115 -12.59 11.25 -0.60
C PRO A 115 -11.76 10.80 -1.80
N PHE A 116 -12.34 9.95 -2.64
CA PHE A 116 -11.79 9.63 -3.93
C PHE A 116 -11.49 10.91 -4.73
N ASN A 117 -10.35 10.96 -5.38
CA ASN A 117 -9.84 12.17 -6.03
C ASN A 117 -9.05 11.85 -7.31
N ASP A 118 -8.64 12.88 -8.04
CA ASP A 118 -7.93 12.75 -9.30
C ASP A 118 -6.57 12.05 -9.20
N TYR A 119 -5.84 12.23 -8.11
CA TYR A 119 -4.60 11.50 -7.86
C TYR A 119 -4.87 9.99 -7.71
N THR A 120 -5.80 9.63 -6.83
CA THR A 120 -6.20 8.23 -6.61
C THR A 120 -6.71 7.60 -7.90
N ALA A 121 -7.60 8.29 -8.62
CA ALA A 121 -8.14 7.85 -9.92
C ALA A 121 -7.02 7.58 -10.93
N THR A 122 -6.02 8.47 -11.00
CA THR A 122 -4.91 8.34 -11.94
C THR A 122 -4.06 7.12 -11.62
N VAL A 123 -3.70 6.88 -10.35
CA VAL A 123 -2.91 5.70 -9.99
C VAL A 123 -3.70 4.40 -10.21
N ILE A 124 -4.98 4.36 -9.85
CA ILE A 124 -5.84 3.19 -10.12
C ILE A 124 -5.92 2.91 -11.62
N GLY A 125 -6.14 3.95 -12.44
CA GLY A 125 -6.22 3.82 -13.89
C GLY A 125 -4.91 3.32 -14.50
N MET A 126 -3.77 3.83 -14.05
CA MET A 126 -2.45 3.36 -14.49
C MET A 126 -2.24 1.86 -14.16
N ILE A 127 -2.65 1.42 -12.97
CA ILE A 127 -2.55 0.01 -12.57
C ILE A 127 -3.47 -0.86 -13.44
N ARG A 128 -4.71 -0.43 -13.67
CA ARG A 128 -5.69 -1.16 -14.47
C ARG A 128 -5.22 -1.35 -15.91
N ASP A 129 -4.65 -0.30 -16.50
CA ASP A 129 -4.30 -0.25 -17.92
C ASP A 129 -2.83 -0.65 -18.19
N ASP A 130 -2.13 -1.16 -17.14
CA ASP A 130 -0.72 -1.57 -17.20
C ASP A 130 0.21 -0.47 -17.76
N VAL A 131 -0.08 0.80 -17.40
CA VAL A 131 0.77 1.92 -17.79
C VAL A 131 2.09 1.85 -17.01
N PRO A 132 3.25 2.03 -17.67
CA PRO A 132 4.55 1.98 -17.00
C PRO A 132 4.61 2.87 -15.76
N PHE A 133 4.72 2.28 -14.56
CA PHE A 133 4.58 3.00 -13.30
C PHE A 133 5.73 3.97 -13.02
N ASN A 134 6.87 3.82 -13.69
CA ASN A 134 7.97 4.78 -13.64
C ASN A 134 7.61 6.16 -14.23
N THR A 135 6.47 6.28 -14.90
CA THR A 135 5.97 7.54 -15.44
C THR A 135 5.02 8.29 -14.50
N VAL A 136 4.67 7.69 -13.36
CA VAL A 136 3.67 8.23 -12.40
C VAL A 136 4.01 9.62 -11.87
N LEU A 137 5.29 10.00 -11.85
CA LEU A 137 5.77 11.31 -11.37
C LEU A 137 6.16 12.28 -12.50
N SER A 138 6.05 11.89 -13.77
CA SER A 138 6.57 12.70 -14.89
C SER A 138 5.62 12.83 -16.08
N ALA A 139 4.67 11.91 -16.26
CA ALA A 139 3.80 11.94 -17.44
C ALA A 139 2.73 13.05 -17.34
N ASP A 140 2.33 13.58 -18.49
CA ASP A 140 1.08 14.33 -18.61
C ASP A 140 -0.09 13.33 -18.66
N ILE A 141 -0.53 12.88 -17.50
CA ILE A 141 -1.54 11.84 -17.34
C ILE A 141 -2.58 12.24 -16.30
N LEU A 142 -3.83 11.90 -16.59
CA LEU A 142 -4.97 12.07 -15.70
C LEU A 142 -6.00 11.00 -16.02
N TYR A 143 -6.62 10.42 -15.01
CA TYR A 143 -7.80 9.57 -15.22
C TYR A 143 -9.05 10.27 -14.70
N THR A 144 -10.07 10.32 -15.53
CA THR A 144 -11.40 10.84 -15.19
C THR A 144 -12.42 9.71 -15.18
N VAL A 145 -13.58 9.93 -14.57
CA VAL A 145 -14.64 8.94 -14.46
C VAL A 145 -15.67 9.18 -15.57
N ASN A 146 -15.87 8.21 -16.45
CA ASN A 146 -16.91 8.26 -17.49
C ASN A 146 -18.21 7.62 -16.98
N ALA A 147 -19.07 8.44 -16.38
CA ALA A 147 -20.39 8.02 -15.94
C ALA A 147 -21.39 9.19 -16.09
N SER A 148 -22.68 8.87 -16.25
CA SER A 148 -23.71 9.87 -16.38
C SER A 148 -23.97 10.62 -15.05
N GLY A 149 -24.34 11.89 -15.14
CA GLY A 149 -24.71 12.70 -13.98
C GLY A 149 -23.55 13.19 -13.12
N LEU A 150 -22.31 13.06 -13.60
CA LEU A 150 -21.14 13.61 -12.92
C LEU A 150 -20.90 15.06 -13.34
N PRO A 151 -20.50 15.96 -12.41
CA PRO A 151 -19.92 17.25 -12.78
C PRO A 151 -18.71 17.09 -13.67
N ALA A 152 -18.35 18.08 -14.47
CA ALA A 152 -17.12 18.07 -15.24
C ALA A 152 -15.88 18.02 -14.30
N PRO A 153 -14.80 17.33 -14.68
CA PRO A 153 -13.54 17.37 -13.92
C PRO A 153 -13.02 18.83 -13.83
N SER A 154 -12.49 19.21 -12.67
CA SER A 154 -12.07 20.59 -12.41
C SER A 154 -10.75 20.64 -11.65
N PRO A 155 -9.84 21.56 -12.00
CA PRO A 155 -8.62 21.79 -11.21
C PRO A 155 -8.89 22.51 -9.88
N SER A 156 -10.11 23.05 -9.66
CA SER A 156 -10.45 23.86 -8.49
C SER A 156 -11.29 23.14 -7.42
N ASN A 157 -11.96 22.04 -7.75
CA ASN A 157 -12.79 21.27 -6.81
C ASN A 157 -12.73 19.76 -7.09
N ASN A 158 -13.25 18.96 -6.15
CA ASN A 158 -13.26 17.49 -6.22
C ASN A 158 -14.60 16.88 -6.63
N ASP A 159 -15.56 17.71 -7.05
CA ASP A 159 -16.98 17.32 -7.18
C ASP A 159 -17.17 16.14 -8.15
N HIS A 160 -16.41 16.11 -9.25
CA HIS A 160 -16.42 15.01 -10.21
C HIS A 160 -16.13 13.64 -9.56
N TYR A 161 -15.06 13.55 -8.81
CA TYR A 161 -14.59 12.31 -8.20
C TYR A 161 -15.40 11.94 -6.96
N ALA A 162 -15.72 12.93 -6.12
CA ALA A 162 -16.54 12.71 -4.92
C ALA A 162 -17.96 12.26 -5.30
N THR A 163 -18.56 12.83 -6.36
CA THR A 163 -19.86 12.40 -6.86
C THR A 163 -19.80 10.99 -7.45
N ALA A 164 -18.74 10.65 -8.18
CA ALA A 164 -18.54 9.29 -8.71
C ALA A 164 -18.47 8.25 -7.57
N GLU A 165 -17.75 8.56 -6.50
CA GLU A 165 -17.67 7.71 -5.31
C GLU A 165 -19.04 7.58 -4.62
N ALA A 166 -19.74 8.68 -4.39
CA ALA A 166 -21.06 8.70 -3.76
C ALA A 166 -22.10 7.91 -4.55
N ASN A 167 -22.00 7.92 -5.89
CA ASN A 167 -22.88 7.16 -6.77
C ASN A 167 -22.48 5.68 -6.90
N GLY A 168 -21.42 5.21 -6.24
CA GLY A 168 -20.96 3.83 -6.30
C GLY A 168 -20.48 3.40 -7.70
N VAL A 169 -19.91 4.33 -8.47
CA VAL A 169 -19.41 4.04 -9.83
C VAL A 169 -18.31 2.98 -9.76
N ASN A 170 -18.38 1.98 -10.64
CA ASN A 170 -17.32 0.96 -10.76
C ASN A 170 -16.09 1.55 -11.44
N PHE A 171 -15.03 1.82 -10.69
CA PHE A 171 -13.80 2.43 -11.20
C PHE A 171 -13.05 1.52 -12.16
N ALA A 172 -13.19 0.20 -12.03
CA ALA A 172 -12.58 -0.73 -12.97
C ALA A 172 -13.04 -0.51 -14.41
N SER A 173 -14.30 -0.17 -14.63
CA SER A 173 -14.90 0.01 -15.95
C SER A 173 -15.04 1.47 -16.38
N ALA A 174 -15.16 2.39 -15.41
CA ALA A 174 -15.51 3.78 -15.72
C ALA A 174 -14.33 4.73 -15.85
N LEU A 175 -13.14 4.38 -15.34
CA LEU A 175 -11.97 5.24 -15.47
C LEU A 175 -11.54 5.35 -16.94
N THR A 176 -11.24 6.57 -17.38
CA THR A 176 -10.81 6.89 -18.74
C THR A 176 -9.53 7.71 -18.71
N ALA A 177 -8.53 7.25 -19.48
CA ALA A 177 -7.25 7.93 -19.61
C ALA A 177 -7.41 9.26 -20.36
N ASN A 178 -6.79 10.30 -19.82
CA ASN A 178 -6.74 11.65 -20.35
C ASN A 178 -5.37 12.26 -20.05
N THR A 179 -5.18 13.54 -20.37
CA THR A 179 -4.03 14.34 -19.94
C THR A 179 -4.48 15.50 -19.09
N GLN A 180 -3.63 15.95 -18.17
CA GLN A 180 -3.89 17.17 -17.38
C GLN A 180 -3.96 18.39 -18.28
N SER A 181 -3.14 18.44 -19.32
CA SER A 181 -3.15 19.51 -20.30
C SER A 181 -4.49 19.64 -21.03
N SER A 182 -5.13 18.51 -21.38
CA SER A 182 -6.42 18.53 -22.07
C SER A 182 -7.60 18.83 -21.17
N VAL A 183 -7.58 18.35 -19.92
CA VAL A 183 -8.71 18.44 -19.00
C VAL A 183 -8.64 19.68 -18.13
N TYR A 184 -7.46 20.02 -17.61
CA TYR A 184 -7.24 21.13 -16.68
C TYR A 184 -6.62 22.37 -17.34
N GLY A 185 -6.17 22.27 -18.59
CA GLY A 185 -5.44 23.35 -19.25
C GLY A 185 -4.03 23.57 -18.69
N THR A 186 -3.50 22.62 -17.93
CA THR A 186 -2.13 22.69 -17.42
C THR A 186 -1.13 22.66 -18.59
N PRO A 187 -0.18 23.60 -18.70
CA PRO A 187 0.83 23.50 -19.75
C PRO A 187 1.58 22.17 -19.66
N THR A 188 1.79 21.50 -20.81
CA THR A 188 2.46 20.19 -20.86
C THR A 188 3.82 20.19 -20.14
N GLN A 189 4.57 21.31 -20.23
CA GLN A 189 5.85 21.49 -19.55
C GLN A 189 5.72 21.65 -18.02
N GLY A 190 4.49 21.93 -17.54
CA GLY A 190 4.19 22.10 -16.13
C GLY A 190 3.58 20.84 -15.49
N THR A 191 3.43 19.74 -16.25
CA THR A 191 2.90 18.49 -15.71
C THR A 191 4.00 17.62 -15.12
N ALA A 192 3.71 17.00 -13.97
CA ALA A 192 4.62 16.11 -13.25
C ALA A 192 3.83 14.94 -12.62
N GLY A 193 3.17 14.19 -13.50
CA GLY A 193 2.39 13.02 -13.10
C GLY A 193 1.36 13.38 -12.03
N VAL A 194 1.22 12.52 -11.04
CA VAL A 194 0.23 12.70 -9.96
C VAL A 194 0.49 13.89 -9.05
N TRP A 195 1.71 14.45 -9.04
CA TRP A 195 2.05 15.62 -8.23
C TRP A 195 1.34 16.89 -8.70
N THR A 196 1.07 17.03 -9.97
CA THR A 196 0.37 18.19 -10.56
C THR A 196 -1.13 17.94 -10.75
N THR A 197 -1.65 16.79 -10.32
CA THR A 197 -3.10 16.64 -10.13
C THR A 197 -3.60 17.63 -9.07
N ARG A 198 -4.87 17.97 -9.09
CA ARG A 198 -5.48 18.90 -8.13
C ARG A 198 -5.23 18.46 -6.67
N ALA A 199 -5.43 17.16 -6.37
CA ALA A 199 -5.25 16.64 -5.02
C ALA A 199 -3.77 16.67 -4.60
N GLY A 200 -2.86 16.26 -5.47
CA GLY A 200 -1.42 16.31 -5.21
C GLY A 200 -0.93 17.73 -4.98
N ALA A 201 -1.31 18.66 -5.85
CA ALA A 201 -0.93 20.06 -5.73
C ALA A 201 -1.50 20.70 -4.45
N ALA A 202 -2.78 20.49 -4.15
CA ALA A 202 -3.43 21.03 -2.95
C ALA A 202 -2.82 20.49 -1.64
N ALA A 203 -2.41 19.23 -1.61
CA ALA A 203 -1.85 18.62 -0.41
C ALA A 203 -0.39 19.01 -0.15
N PHE A 204 0.42 19.14 -1.21
CA PHE A 204 1.89 19.14 -1.07
C PHE A 204 2.59 20.43 -1.51
N PHE A 205 1.98 21.27 -2.36
CA PHE A 205 2.51 22.57 -2.74
C PHE A 205 1.93 23.68 -1.86
N VAL A 206 2.25 23.61 -0.56
CA VAL A 206 1.71 24.55 0.44
C VAL A 206 2.63 25.76 0.58
N LEU A 207 2.06 26.96 0.47
CA LEU A 207 2.79 28.24 0.62
C LEU A 207 4.01 28.37 -0.30
N GLY A 208 4.01 27.71 -1.44
CA GLY A 208 5.11 27.73 -2.41
C GLY A 208 6.41 27.11 -1.92
N THR A 209 6.38 26.29 -0.87
CA THR A 209 7.62 25.76 -0.28
C THR A 209 8.10 24.45 -0.88
N ASN A 210 7.30 23.69 -1.58
CA ASN A 210 7.62 22.38 -2.19
C ASN A 210 8.31 21.34 -1.26
N ARG A 211 8.51 21.65 0.02
CA ARG A 211 9.19 20.78 0.99
C ARG A 211 8.35 19.54 1.31
N ALA A 212 7.04 19.74 1.48
CA ALA A 212 6.14 18.63 1.69
C ALA A 212 6.14 17.70 0.48
N GLN A 213 6.06 18.24 -0.73
CA GLN A 213 6.10 17.47 -1.95
C GLN A 213 7.39 16.63 -2.04
N PHE A 214 8.57 17.21 -1.77
CA PHE A 214 9.84 16.48 -1.76
C PHE A 214 9.86 15.37 -0.71
N ARG A 215 9.47 15.67 0.55
CA ARG A 215 9.41 14.67 1.63
C ARG A 215 8.49 13.52 1.28
N PHE A 216 7.29 13.80 0.78
CA PHE A 216 6.31 12.77 0.45
C PHE A 216 6.67 12.01 -0.83
N THR A 217 7.45 12.57 -1.74
CA THR A 217 8.08 11.80 -2.83
C THR A 217 8.98 10.72 -2.26
N MET A 218 9.85 11.07 -1.34
CA MET A 218 10.74 10.08 -0.71
C MET A 218 9.95 9.03 0.09
N LEU A 219 8.97 9.46 0.87
CA LEU A 219 8.18 8.57 1.72
C LEU A 219 7.33 7.59 0.91
N ASN A 220 6.56 8.08 -0.07
CA ASN A 220 5.58 7.29 -0.81
C ASN A 220 6.20 6.45 -1.94
N TYR A 221 7.29 6.92 -2.56
CA TYR A 221 7.86 6.27 -3.75
C TYR A 221 9.25 5.68 -3.53
N LEU A 222 9.98 6.13 -2.52
CA LEU A 222 11.31 5.63 -2.21
C LEU A 222 11.40 4.89 -0.87
N CYS A 223 10.29 4.77 -0.13
CA CYS A 223 10.21 4.12 1.19
C CYS A 223 11.18 4.69 2.24
N HIS A 224 11.53 5.95 2.13
CA HIS A 224 12.42 6.65 3.06
C HIS A 224 11.83 7.97 3.54
N ASP A 225 11.75 8.20 4.86
CA ASP A 225 11.47 9.53 5.39
C ASP A 225 12.78 10.33 5.50
N MET A 226 12.67 11.66 5.53
CA MET A 226 13.79 12.59 5.67
C MET A 226 14.68 12.30 6.89
N GLN A 227 14.12 11.78 7.97
CA GLN A 227 14.86 11.41 9.18
C GLN A 227 15.90 10.31 8.95
N THR A 228 15.69 9.43 7.98
CA THR A 228 16.61 8.34 7.67
C THR A 228 17.81 8.76 6.81
N VAL A 229 17.70 9.94 6.18
CA VAL A 229 18.71 10.48 5.26
C VAL A 229 19.25 11.84 5.70
N MET A 230 18.90 12.29 6.91
CA MET A 230 19.39 13.57 7.45
C MET A 230 20.90 13.52 7.70
N ASP A 231 21.57 14.62 7.44
CA ASP A 231 23.01 14.77 7.65
C ASP A 231 23.32 16.16 8.24
N ASN A 232 23.60 16.19 9.54
CA ASN A 232 23.91 17.40 10.28
C ASN A 232 25.33 17.95 10.02
N THR A 233 26.16 17.21 9.26
CA THR A 233 27.53 17.65 8.92
C THR A 233 27.56 18.52 7.66
N ARG A 234 26.46 18.57 6.89
CA ARG A 234 26.38 19.39 5.69
C ARG A 234 26.34 20.88 6.00
N PRO A 235 26.96 21.70 5.14
CA PRO A 235 26.87 23.14 5.25
C PRO A 235 25.42 23.64 5.23
N THR A 236 25.15 24.69 6.00
CA THR A 236 23.81 25.28 6.14
C THR A 236 23.54 26.43 5.16
N ASP A 237 24.48 26.73 4.28
CA ASP A 237 24.43 27.82 3.30
C ASP A 237 23.31 27.68 2.27
N ARG A 238 22.94 26.44 1.93
CA ARG A 238 21.86 26.11 0.99
C ARG A 238 20.48 25.97 1.62
N ILE A 239 20.38 26.08 2.93
CA ILE A 239 19.10 26.09 3.61
C ILE A 239 18.42 27.44 3.35
N ARG A 240 17.17 27.41 2.92
CA ARG A 240 16.40 28.61 2.60
C ARG A 240 16.29 29.55 3.82
N GLN A 241 16.25 30.86 3.58
CA GLN A 241 16.27 31.86 4.64
C GLN A 241 14.95 31.93 5.46
N ASP A 242 13.87 31.38 4.96
CA ASP A 242 12.61 31.26 5.69
C ASP A 242 12.68 30.23 6.86
N VAL A 243 13.74 29.43 6.94
CA VAL A 243 14.01 28.55 8.08
C VAL A 243 14.71 29.34 9.17
N ALA A 244 14.07 29.49 10.32
CA ALA A 244 14.65 30.19 11.47
C ALA A 244 15.97 29.57 11.92
N ARG A 245 17.03 30.39 12.04
CA ARG A 245 18.36 29.94 12.48
C ARG A 245 18.51 29.79 13.98
N SER A 246 17.57 30.38 14.74
CA SER A 246 17.53 30.31 16.20
C SER A 246 16.08 30.13 16.67
N PRO A 247 15.46 28.98 16.41
CA PRO A 247 14.10 28.72 16.88
C PRO A 247 14.03 28.83 18.41
N GLY A 248 13.08 29.62 18.93
CA GLY A 248 12.99 29.88 20.36
C GLY A 248 14.18 30.64 20.96
N GLY A 249 15.01 31.29 20.13
CA GLY A 249 16.22 32.00 20.57
C GLY A 249 17.48 31.14 20.70
N ASP A 250 17.41 29.84 20.41
CA ASP A 250 18.54 28.92 20.55
C ASP A 250 18.97 28.33 19.18
N SER A 251 20.15 28.73 18.71
CA SER A 251 20.72 28.23 17.45
C SER A 251 21.06 26.73 17.46
N ARG A 252 21.24 26.12 18.64
CA ARG A 252 21.49 24.67 18.77
C ARG A 252 20.28 23.87 18.34
N VAL A 253 19.05 24.40 18.54
CA VAL A 253 17.82 23.76 18.06
C VAL A 253 17.82 23.66 16.53
N PHE A 254 18.23 24.73 15.85
CA PHE A 254 18.38 24.70 14.40
C PHE A 254 19.42 23.66 13.94
N LEU A 255 20.62 23.70 14.53
CA LEU A 255 21.72 22.82 14.12
C LEU A 255 21.42 21.33 14.36
N ASN A 256 20.78 21.01 15.50
CA ASN A 256 20.56 19.62 15.88
C ASN A 256 19.28 19.01 15.31
N ASN A 257 18.22 19.83 15.10
CA ASN A 257 16.90 19.31 14.76
C ASN A 257 16.41 19.70 13.37
N CYS A 258 16.95 20.77 12.75
CA CYS A 258 16.46 21.31 11.51
C CYS A 258 17.46 21.14 10.35
N ALA A 259 18.74 21.46 10.61
CA ALA A 259 19.75 21.56 9.56
C ALA A 259 19.96 20.25 8.80
N GLY A 260 19.95 19.11 9.48
CA GLY A 260 20.20 17.81 8.87
C GLY A 260 19.21 17.45 7.75
N CYS A 261 17.94 17.76 7.93
CA CYS A 261 16.92 17.57 6.91
C CYS A 261 16.92 18.69 5.85
N HIS A 262 16.95 19.95 6.31
CA HIS A 262 16.85 21.11 5.42
C HIS A 262 18.05 21.25 4.47
N SER A 263 19.26 20.87 4.88
CA SER A 263 20.45 20.93 4.03
C SER A 263 20.37 20.04 2.79
N GLY A 264 19.59 18.98 2.83
CA GLY A 264 19.30 18.13 1.68
C GLY A 264 18.00 18.51 0.97
N MET A 265 16.93 18.71 1.75
CA MET A 265 15.59 18.95 1.24
C MET A 265 15.45 20.28 0.47
N ASP A 266 15.95 21.39 1.03
CA ASP A 266 15.74 22.72 0.44
C ASP A 266 16.36 22.85 -0.97
N PRO A 267 17.61 22.39 -1.24
CA PRO A 267 18.15 22.35 -2.59
C PRO A 267 17.38 21.45 -3.54
N MET A 268 16.96 20.27 -3.08
CA MET A 268 16.28 19.28 -3.92
C MET A 268 14.82 19.68 -4.22
N ALA A 269 14.16 20.37 -3.30
CA ALA A 269 12.80 20.85 -3.51
C ALA A 269 12.70 21.87 -4.65
N GLN A 270 13.81 22.50 -5.05
CA GLN A 270 13.84 23.39 -6.22
C GLN A 270 13.62 22.66 -7.55
N ALA A 271 13.81 21.33 -7.61
CA ALA A 271 13.49 20.54 -8.80
C ALA A 271 11.99 20.53 -9.13
N PHE A 272 11.15 20.98 -8.20
CA PHE A 272 9.69 21.06 -8.34
C PHE A 272 9.17 22.51 -8.28
N ALA A 273 10.05 23.48 -8.51
CA ALA A 273 9.70 24.91 -8.53
C ALA A 273 9.24 25.39 -9.91
#